data_0694cd29868d79188b3c77520d273a01
#
_entry.id   0694cd29868d79188b3c77520d273a01
#
_cell.length_a   1.000
_cell.length_b   1.000
_cell.length_c   1.000
_cell.angle_alpha   90.00
_cell.angle_beta   90.00
_cell.angle_gamma   90.00
#
_symmetry.space_group_name_H-M   'P 1'
#
loop_
_entity.id
_entity.type
_entity.pdbx_description
1 polymer ?
#
loop_
_entity_poly.entity_id
_entity_poly.type
_entity_poly.pdbx_seq_one_letter_code
_entity_poly.pdbx_strand_id
1 'polypeptide(L)'
;MTIKENVEHKVAWEEIMSSPDFAGNKSVIWDYRDRDRLETFWMSDVHLGHRQCDEDLFNRNLDMIGESDMPFADLGDLIENSTKQSIGAGVYEQEAIADAQMEAAIAKYEPVKHLLRAMQIGNHELRSYISGGINPTRLMARRLDTKYGSPGMFHVIKVGKQIYTVYSTHGG
;
A
#
# COMPACT_ATOMS: atom_id res chain seq x y z
N MET A 1 19.54 -33.22 8.69
CA MET A 1 18.51 -32.66 7.77
C MET A 1 18.43 -33.58 6.57
N THR A 2 17.33 -34.23 6.34
CA THR A 2 17.18 -35.21 5.26
C THR A 2 16.89 -34.49 3.93
N ILE A 3 17.16 -35.17 2.79
CA ILE A 3 16.86 -34.63 1.45
C ILE A 3 15.37 -34.26 1.29
N LYS A 4 14.48 -34.99 1.98
CA LYS A 4 13.04 -34.64 2.02
C LYS A 4 12.75 -33.28 2.66
N GLU A 5 13.37 -32.95 3.79
CA GLU A 5 13.19 -31.67 4.48
C GLU A 5 13.67 -30.50 3.61
N ASN A 6 14.76 -30.69 2.83
CA ASN A 6 15.24 -29.67 1.89
C ASN A 6 14.29 -29.44 0.70
N VAL A 7 13.60 -30.49 0.24
CA VAL A 7 12.63 -30.38 -0.86
C VAL A 7 11.35 -29.68 -0.37
N GLU A 8 10.85 -30.00 0.82
CA GLU A 8 9.68 -29.33 1.40
C GLU A 8 9.93 -27.85 1.67
N HIS A 9 11.11 -27.49 2.18
CA HIS A 9 11.50 -26.08 2.31
C HIS A 9 11.57 -25.35 0.97
N LYS A 10 12.08 -25.97 -0.07
CA LYS A 10 12.20 -25.35 -1.39
C LYS A 10 10.82 -25.10 -2.04
N VAL A 11 9.90 -26.06 -1.90
CA VAL A 11 8.52 -25.92 -2.38
C VAL A 11 7.81 -24.77 -1.65
N ALA A 12 7.98 -24.66 -0.33
CA ALA A 12 7.41 -23.56 0.45
C ALA A 12 7.89 -22.17 -0.01
N TRP A 13 9.16 -22.03 -0.37
CA TRP A 13 9.69 -20.77 -0.91
C TRP A 13 9.05 -20.40 -2.25
N GLU A 14 8.94 -21.33 -3.18
CA GLU A 14 8.32 -21.10 -4.49
C GLU A 14 6.84 -20.73 -4.33
N GLU A 15 6.14 -21.39 -3.42
CA GLU A 15 4.75 -21.11 -3.10
C GLU A 15 4.56 -19.70 -2.50
N ILE A 16 5.41 -19.33 -1.53
CA ILE A 16 5.41 -17.99 -0.95
C ILE A 16 5.67 -16.93 -2.02
N MET A 17 6.75 -17.11 -2.82
CA MET A 17 7.19 -16.13 -3.82
C MET A 17 6.17 -15.94 -4.95
N SER A 18 5.40 -16.97 -5.30
CA SER A 18 4.39 -16.91 -6.36
C SER A 18 3.00 -16.47 -5.86
N SER A 19 2.78 -16.40 -4.55
CA SER A 19 1.49 -16.00 -4.01
C SER A 19 1.15 -14.54 -4.36
N PRO A 20 -0.14 -14.22 -4.63
CA PRO A 20 -0.55 -12.84 -4.88
C PRO A 20 -0.19 -11.88 -3.74
N ASP A 21 -0.21 -12.35 -2.51
CA ASP A 21 0.15 -11.55 -1.34
C ASP A 21 1.65 -11.19 -1.30
N PHE A 22 2.49 -11.95 -1.99
CA PHE A 22 3.92 -11.65 -2.11
C PHE A 22 4.26 -10.94 -3.43
N ALA A 23 3.79 -11.48 -4.55
CA ALA A 23 4.07 -10.95 -5.88
C ALA A 23 3.31 -9.65 -6.21
N GLY A 24 2.26 -9.37 -5.44
CA GLY A 24 1.33 -8.27 -5.68
C GLY A 24 0.11 -8.69 -6.51
N ASN A 25 -1.02 -8.18 -6.13
CA ASN A 25 -2.27 -8.40 -6.86
C ASN A 25 -2.28 -7.56 -8.13
N LYS A 26 -2.65 -8.16 -9.26
CA LYS A 26 -2.83 -7.44 -10.53
C LYS A 26 -4.17 -6.73 -10.60
N SER A 27 -5.13 -7.16 -9.80
CA SER A 27 -6.47 -6.57 -9.75
C SER A 27 -7.10 -6.72 -8.37
N VAL A 28 -8.00 -5.79 -8.05
CA VAL A 28 -8.84 -5.82 -6.86
C VAL A 28 -10.29 -5.54 -7.26
N ILE A 29 -11.23 -6.23 -6.61
CA ILE A 29 -12.66 -6.03 -6.85
C ILE A 29 -13.23 -5.20 -5.70
N TRP A 30 -13.95 -4.13 -6.05
CA TRP A 30 -14.74 -3.29 -5.15
C TRP A 30 -16.20 -3.58 -5.45
N ASP A 31 -16.88 -4.32 -4.58
CA ASP A 31 -18.27 -4.75 -4.81
C ASP A 31 -19.25 -3.90 -3.99
N TYR A 32 -19.95 -3.00 -4.67
CA TYR A 32 -20.94 -2.07 -4.17
C TYR A 32 -22.23 -2.14 -5.00
N ARG A 33 -22.62 -3.37 -5.41
CA ARG A 33 -23.84 -3.59 -6.21
C ARG A 33 -25.13 -3.28 -5.46
N ASP A 34 -25.05 -3.11 -4.17
CA ASP A 34 -26.12 -2.63 -3.28
C ASP A 34 -26.30 -1.12 -3.29
N ARG A 35 -25.42 -0.37 -3.96
CA ARG A 35 -25.44 1.10 -4.05
C ARG A 35 -25.72 1.55 -5.47
N ASP A 36 -26.48 2.65 -5.64
CA ASP A 36 -26.73 3.29 -6.94
C ASP A 36 -25.63 4.29 -7.31
N ARG A 37 -24.88 4.78 -6.32
CA ARG A 37 -23.78 5.73 -6.46
C ARG A 37 -22.65 5.34 -5.52
N LEU A 38 -21.42 5.55 -5.97
CA LEU A 38 -20.21 5.38 -5.17
C LEU A 38 -19.28 6.56 -5.38
N GLU A 39 -18.84 7.16 -4.30
CA GLU A 39 -17.70 8.08 -4.26
C GLU A 39 -16.48 7.30 -3.80
N THR A 40 -15.32 7.61 -4.37
CA THR A 40 -14.08 6.90 -4.08
C THR A 40 -12.94 7.90 -3.92
N PHE A 41 -12.03 7.62 -3.00
CA PHE A 41 -10.84 8.44 -2.79
C PHE A 41 -9.58 7.71 -3.27
N TRP A 42 -8.66 8.46 -3.86
CA TRP A 42 -7.39 7.94 -4.35
C TRP A 42 -6.28 8.79 -3.74
N MET A 43 -5.44 8.17 -2.93
CA MET A 43 -4.37 8.83 -2.18
C MET A 43 -3.02 8.41 -2.75
N SER A 44 -2.09 9.35 -2.83
CA SER A 44 -0.71 9.12 -3.28
C SER A 44 0.19 10.20 -2.70
N ASP A 45 1.48 9.93 -2.64
CA ASP A 45 2.52 10.92 -2.37
C ASP A 45 2.37 11.65 -1.03
N VAL A 46 2.02 10.93 0.02
CA VAL A 46 1.87 11.47 1.39
C VAL A 46 3.24 11.79 2.00
N HIS A 47 4.23 10.93 1.75
CA HIS A 47 5.59 11.07 2.28
C HIS A 47 5.64 11.24 3.80
N LEU A 48 4.85 10.43 4.53
CA LEU A 48 4.81 10.47 5.98
C LEU A 48 6.23 10.23 6.55
N GLY A 49 6.64 11.13 7.45
CA GLY A 49 7.99 11.15 8.00
C GLY A 49 8.96 12.07 7.26
N HIS A 50 8.55 12.72 6.17
CA HIS A 50 9.27 13.85 5.61
C HIS A 50 8.91 15.14 6.35
N ARG A 51 9.89 16.02 6.61
CA ARG A 51 9.67 17.28 7.36
C ARG A 51 8.65 18.22 6.74
N GLN A 52 8.40 18.11 5.44
CA GLN A 52 7.44 18.93 4.72
C GLN A 52 6.12 18.18 4.44
N CYS A 53 5.93 17.00 5.02
CA CYS A 53 4.66 16.30 4.94
C CYS A 53 3.56 17.12 5.61
N ASP A 54 2.48 17.41 4.89
CA ASP A 54 1.28 18.03 5.47
C ASP A 54 0.43 16.96 6.18
N GLU A 55 0.88 16.59 7.39
CA GLU A 55 0.15 15.60 8.19
C GLU A 55 -1.25 16.04 8.58
N ASP A 56 -1.49 17.35 8.70
CA ASP A 56 -2.82 17.88 9.00
C ASP A 56 -3.77 17.65 7.80
N LEU A 57 -3.30 17.86 6.58
CA LEU A 57 -4.07 17.54 5.38
C LEU A 57 -4.33 16.03 5.30
N PHE A 58 -3.32 15.22 5.56
CA PHE A 58 -3.44 13.77 5.56
C PHE A 58 -4.51 13.30 6.56
N ASN A 59 -4.46 13.79 7.81
CA ASN A 59 -5.44 13.47 8.84
C ASN A 59 -6.85 13.91 8.44
N ARG A 60 -7.04 15.15 7.94
CA ARG A 60 -8.35 15.63 7.45
C ARG A 60 -8.92 14.76 6.32
N ASN A 61 -8.06 14.25 5.42
CA ASN A 61 -8.51 13.35 4.36
C ASN A 61 -8.99 12.01 4.95
N LEU A 62 -8.31 11.46 5.96
CA LEU A 62 -8.73 10.23 6.63
C LEU A 62 -10.03 10.42 7.41
N ASP A 63 -10.20 11.56 8.08
CA ASP A 63 -11.45 11.91 8.75
C ASP A 63 -12.61 12.00 7.76
N MET A 64 -12.43 12.69 6.64
CA MET A 64 -13.42 12.79 5.56
C MET A 64 -13.77 11.41 4.97
N ILE A 65 -12.78 10.55 4.75
CA ILE A 65 -12.97 9.17 4.27
C ILE A 65 -13.84 8.40 5.26
N GLY A 66 -13.53 8.48 6.55
CA GLY A 66 -14.26 7.79 7.61
C GLY A 66 -15.69 8.30 7.77
N GLU A 67 -15.88 9.62 7.84
CA GLU A 67 -17.19 10.25 7.98
C GLU A 67 -18.12 9.99 6.81
N SER A 68 -17.57 9.88 5.58
CA SER A 68 -18.35 9.66 4.36
C SER A 68 -18.51 8.18 3.99
N ASP A 69 -17.98 7.24 4.77
CA ASP A 69 -17.93 5.80 4.44
C ASP A 69 -17.39 5.57 3.01
N MET A 70 -16.34 6.33 2.65
CA MET A 70 -15.81 6.40 1.29
C MET A 70 -14.68 5.37 1.10
N PRO A 71 -14.84 4.37 0.23
CA PRO A 71 -13.74 3.45 -0.05
C PRO A 71 -12.60 4.15 -0.77
N PHE A 72 -11.38 3.74 -0.43
CA PHE A 72 -10.19 4.37 -0.97
C PHE A 72 -9.09 3.36 -1.33
N ALA A 73 -8.13 3.82 -2.11
CA ALA A 73 -6.88 3.11 -2.38
C ALA A 73 -5.69 4.05 -2.17
N ASP A 74 -4.61 3.46 -1.68
CA ASP A 74 -3.30 4.09 -1.59
C ASP A 74 -2.47 3.68 -2.81
N LEU A 75 -1.97 4.66 -3.54
CA LEU A 75 -1.28 4.46 -4.81
C LEU A 75 0.25 4.57 -4.70
N GLY A 76 0.76 4.61 -3.46
CA GLY A 76 2.20 4.59 -3.19
C GLY A 76 2.76 5.91 -2.68
N ASP A 77 4.01 5.85 -2.27
CA ASP A 77 4.73 6.94 -1.60
C ASP A 77 4.00 7.44 -0.33
N LEU A 78 3.45 6.47 0.43
CA LEU A 78 2.80 6.75 1.71
C LEU A 78 3.82 7.20 2.76
N ILE A 79 5.00 6.57 2.76
CA ILE A 79 6.10 6.89 3.69
C ILE A 79 7.31 7.45 2.95
N GLU A 80 8.07 8.32 3.59
CA GLU A 80 9.29 8.90 3.00
C GLU A 80 10.36 7.86 2.71
N ASN A 81 10.58 6.93 3.64
CA ASN A 81 11.47 5.76 3.45
C ASN A 81 12.82 6.11 2.82
N SER A 82 13.42 7.22 3.23
CA SER A 82 14.75 7.59 2.73
C SER A 82 15.82 6.64 3.23
N THR A 83 16.69 6.22 2.34
CA THR A 83 17.83 5.35 2.58
C THR A 83 19.14 6.09 2.31
N LYS A 84 20.27 5.49 2.70
CA LYS A 84 21.59 6.05 2.39
C LYS A 84 21.87 6.17 0.88
N GLN A 85 21.09 5.51 0.06
CA GLN A 85 21.18 5.53 -1.41
C GLN A 85 20.19 6.53 -2.04
N SER A 86 19.36 7.20 -1.23
CA SER A 86 18.43 8.21 -1.72
C SER A 86 19.19 9.42 -2.24
N ILE A 87 18.68 9.99 -3.33
CA ILE A 87 19.30 11.18 -3.97
C ILE A 87 19.11 12.40 -3.08
N GLY A 88 20.16 13.21 -2.98
CA GLY A 88 20.12 14.45 -2.21
C GLY A 88 20.26 14.25 -0.70
N ALA A 89 19.64 15.14 0.07
CA ALA A 89 19.71 15.16 1.53
C ALA A 89 18.65 14.26 2.22
N GLY A 90 17.94 13.44 1.46
CA GLY A 90 16.72 12.72 1.90
C GLY A 90 16.82 12.04 3.27
N VAL A 91 17.97 11.39 3.59
CA VAL A 91 18.17 10.77 4.92
C VAL A 91 18.16 11.81 6.06
N TYR A 92 18.57 13.05 5.78
CA TYR A 92 18.61 14.14 6.76
C TYR A 92 17.31 14.94 6.83
N GLU A 93 16.42 14.72 5.85
CA GLU A 93 15.12 15.40 5.76
C GLU A 93 13.98 14.57 6.35
N GLN A 94 14.21 13.29 6.65
CA GLN A 94 13.23 12.47 7.34
C GLN A 94 13.34 12.63 8.87
N GLU A 95 12.19 12.64 9.55
CA GLU A 95 12.11 12.82 11.00
C GLU A 95 12.19 11.49 11.76
N ALA A 96 11.94 10.38 11.08
CA ALA A 96 11.91 9.05 11.66
C ALA A 96 12.47 8.00 10.70
N ILE A 97 12.96 6.90 11.24
CA ILE A 97 13.39 5.74 10.43
C ILE A 97 12.17 5.05 9.79
N ALA A 98 12.40 4.32 8.69
CA ALA A 98 11.34 3.66 7.90
C ALA A 98 10.39 2.78 8.75
N ASP A 99 10.92 2.06 9.72
CA ASP A 99 10.13 1.21 10.63
C ASP A 99 9.11 2.04 11.42
N ALA A 100 9.53 3.16 12.01
CA ALA A 100 8.66 4.06 12.75
C ALA A 100 7.63 4.75 11.83
N GLN A 101 8.02 5.09 10.59
CA GLN A 101 7.11 5.64 9.58
C GLN A 101 6.03 4.62 9.21
N MET A 102 6.37 3.32 9.06
CA MET A 102 5.42 2.25 8.80
C MET A 102 4.40 2.09 9.95
N GLU A 103 4.88 2.05 11.20
CA GLU A 103 4.00 1.94 12.36
C GLU A 103 3.06 3.16 12.48
N ALA A 104 3.56 4.37 12.20
CA ALA A 104 2.73 5.57 12.17
C ALA A 104 1.67 5.51 11.07
N ALA A 105 2.03 5.08 9.85
CA ALA A 105 1.10 4.90 8.74
C ALA A 105 0.01 3.87 9.06
N ILE A 106 0.39 2.73 9.63
CA ILE A 106 -0.56 1.70 10.08
C ILE A 106 -1.52 2.28 11.13
N ALA A 107 -1.00 2.97 12.15
CA ALA A 107 -1.83 3.56 13.19
C ALA A 107 -2.84 4.58 12.64
N LYS A 108 -2.43 5.40 11.66
CA LYS A 108 -3.31 6.38 10.99
C LYS A 108 -4.39 5.71 10.14
N TYR A 109 -4.09 4.60 9.47
CA TYR A 109 -5.05 3.88 8.63
C TYR A 109 -5.98 2.94 9.43
N GLU A 110 -5.58 2.49 10.61
CA GLU A 110 -6.33 1.52 11.42
C GLU A 110 -7.81 1.89 11.62
N PRO A 111 -8.20 3.16 11.92
CA PRO A 111 -9.61 3.54 12.07
C PRO A 111 -10.44 3.38 10.80
N VAL A 112 -9.82 3.55 9.62
CA VAL A 112 -10.48 3.53 8.31
C VAL A 112 -10.09 2.33 7.44
N LYS A 113 -9.37 1.35 7.99
CA LYS A 113 -8.86 0.20 7.23
C LYS A 113 -9.94 -0.62 6.54
N HIS A 114 -11.16 -0.64 7.09
CA HIS A 114 -12.30 -1.33 6.50
C HIS A 114 -12.74 -0.70 5.15
N LEU A 115 -12.33 0.53 4.86
CA LEU A 115 -12.57 1.26 3.61
C LEU A 115 -11.38 1.14 2.64
N LEU A 116 -10.19 0.75 3.12
CA LEU A 116 -8.98 0.60 2.31
C LEU A 116 -9.07 -0.64 1.42
N ARG A 117 -9.07 -0.45 0.12
CA ARG A 117 -9.25 -1.52 -0.87
C ARG A 117 -7.96 -2.08 -1.42
N ALA A 118 -6.93 -1.26 -1.51
CA ALA A 118 -5.61 -1.67 -1.94
C ALA A 118 -4.54 -0.67 -1.50
N MET A 119 -3.31 -1.16 -1.38
CA MET A 119 -2.10 -0.36 -1.27
C MET A 119 -1.14 -0.74 -2.39
N GLN A 120 -0.66 0.22 -3.15
CA GLN A 120 0.34 0.03 -4.18
C GLN A 120 1.71 0.50 -3.70
N ILE A 121 2.76 -0.13 -4.21
CA ILE A 121 4.12 0.30 -3.90
C ILE A 121 4.48 1.54 -4.72
N GLY A 122 4.99 2.56 -4.06
CA GLY A 122 5.61 3.71 -4.70
C GLY A 122 7.13 3.58 -4.84
N ASN A 123 7.75 4.57 -5.44
CA ASN A 123 9.20 4.56 -5.64
C ASN A 123 9.97 4.76 -4.32
N HIS A 124 9.39 5.40 -3.31
CA HIS A 124 9.99 5.54 -2.00
C HIS A 124 10.04 4.19 -1.25
N GLU A 125 8.95 3.45 -1.17
CA GLU A 125 8.95 2.11 -0.57
C GLU A 125 9.81 1.12 -1.36
N LEU A 126 9.89 1.28 -2.69
CA LEU A 126 10.71 0.45 -3.55
C LEU A 126 12.21 0.53 -3.21
N ARG A 127 12.68 1.64 -2.64
CA ARG A 127 14.07 1.82 -2.20
C ARG A 127 14.49 0.75 -1.18
N SER A 128 13.65 0.49 -0.16
CA SER A 128 13.90 -0.57 0.83
C SER A 128 13.86 -1.96 0.23
N TYR A 129 12.97 -2.19 -0.75
CA TYR A 129 12.90 -3.47 -1.45
C TYR A 129 14.17 -3.73 -2.27
N ILE A 130 14.65 -2.74 -3.02
CA ILE A 130 15.89 -2.87 -3.83
C ILE A 130 17.12 -3.01 -2.95
N SER A 131 17.23 -2.22 -1.87
CA SER A 131 18.44 -2.18 -1.05
C SER A 131 18.54 -3.31 -0.02
N GLY A 132 17.40 -3.83 0.47
CA GLY A 132 17.37 -4.80 1.56
C GLY A 132 16.37 -5.96 1.40
N GLY A 133 15.65 -6.03 0.27
CA GLY A 133 14.65 -7.08 0.02
C GLY A 133 13.38 -6.97 0.88
N ILE A 134 13.20 -5.85 1.59
CA ILE A 134 12.03 -5.62 2.44
C ILE A 134 11.06 -4.71 1.70
N ASN A 135 9.82 -5.16 1.55
CA ASN A 135 8.75 -4.40 0.93
C ASN A 135 7.83 -3.80 1.99
N PRO A 136 7.98 -2.51 2.33
CA PRO A 136 7.19 -1.84 3.37
C PRO A 136 5.69 -1.86 3.07
N THR A 137 5.29 -1.54 1.84
CA THR A 137 3.88 -1.49 1.43
C THR A 137 3.20 -2.84 1.61
N ARG A 138 3.86 -3.93 1.24
CA ARG A 138 3.33 -5.27 1.44
C ARG A 138 3.15 -5.61 2.93
N LEU A 139 4.10 -5.20 3.77
CA LEU A 139 4.01 -5.42 5.21
C LEU A 139 2.85 -4.63 5.82
N MET A 140 2.70 -3.36 5.45
CA MET A 140 1.58 -2.51 5.88
C MET A 140 0.23 -3.07 5.39
N ALA A 141 0.13 -3.46 4.12
CA ALA A 141 -1.09 -4.03 3.55
C ALA A 141 -1.53 -5.31 4.28
N ARG A 142 -0.59 -6.20 4.62
CA ARG A 142 -0.88 -7.39 5.43
C ARG A 142 -1.35 -7.05 6.84
N ARG A 143 -0.76 -6.05 7.47
CA ARG A 143 -1.15 -5.60 8.82
C ARG A 143 -2.55 -4.99 8.83
N LEU A 144 -2.91 -4.26 7.77
CA LEU A 144 -4.19 -3.61 7.58
C LEU A 144 -5.27 -4.51 6.94
N ASP A 145 -4.94 -5.78 6.68
CA ASP A 145 -5.81 -6.76 6.01
C ASP A 145 -6.37 -6.25 4.66
N THR A 146 -5.52 -5.61 3.87
CA THR A 146 -5.88 -5.11 2.55
C THR A 146 -5.02 -5.74 1.45
N LYS A 147 -5.37 -5.48 0.18
CA LYS A 147 -4.65 -6.02 -0.97
C LYS A 147 -3.39 -5.20 -1.25
N TYR A 148 -2.26 -5.90 -1.36
CA TYR A 148 -1.03 -5.33 -1.88
C TYR A 148 -1.03 -5.40 -3.41
N GLY A 149 -0.75 -4.28 -4.08
CA GLY A 149 -0.52 -4.17 -5.51
C GLY A 149 0.95 -3.88 -5.84
N SER A 150 1.44 -4.44 -6.94
CA SER A 150 2.67 -3.99 -7.58
C SER A 150 2.45 -2.59 -8.21
N PRO A 151 3.46 -1.96 -8.84
CA PRO A 151 3.32 -0.57 -9.32
C PRO A 151 2.12 -0.27 -10.22
N GLY A 152 1.48 -1.29 -10.81
CA GLY A 152 0.23 -1.12 -11.59
C GLY A 152 -0.83 -2.14 -11.18
N MET A 153 -2.09 -1.69 -11.03
CA MET A 153 -3.21 -2.52 -10.61
C MET A 153 -4.50 -2.11 -11.32
N PHE A 154 -5.34 -3.10 -11.64
CA PHE A 154 -6.70 -2.86 -12.09
C PHE A 154 -7.67 -2.89 -10.91
N HIS A 155 -8.52 -1.88 -10.81
CA HIS A 155 -9.63 -1.81 -9.86
C HIS A 155 -10.93 -2.05 -10.62
N VAL A 156 -11.58 -3.17 -10.33
CA VAL A 156 -12.88 -3.52 -10.91
C VAL A 156 -13.97 -3.10 -9.93
N ILE A 157 -14.60 -1.96 -10.20
CA ILE A 157 -15.59 -1.33 -9.31
C ILE A 157 -16.98 -1.66 -9.83
N LYS A 158 -17.77 -2.36 -9.02
CA LYS A 158 -19.14 -2.75 -9.33
C LYS A 158 -20.10 -1.90 -8.50
N VAL A 159 -20.96 -1.11 -9.18
CA VAL A 159 -21.96 -0.23 -8.55
C VAL A 159 -23.31 -0.50 -9.17
N GLY A 160 -24.28 -0.96 -8.41
CA GLY A 160 -25.56 -1.39 -8.96
C GLY A 160 -25.38 -2.45 -10.07
N LYS A 161 -25.82 -2.12 -11.27
CA LYS A 161 -25.67 -2.96 -12.48
C LYS A 161 -24.44 -2.62 -13.33
N GLN A 162 -23.68 -1.59 -12.95
CA GLN A 162 -22.56 -1.10 -13.74
C GLN A 162 -21.23 -1.67 -13.22
N ILE A 163 -20.29 -1.83 -14.13
CA ILE A 163 -18.92 -2.23 -13.84
C ILE A 163 -17.97 -1.22 -14.46
N TYR A 164 -17.10 -0.67 -13.65
CA TYR A 164 -16.04 0.25 -14.06
C TYR A 164 -14.70 -0.42 -13.86
N THR A 165 -13.79 -0.23 -14.79
CA THR A 165 -12.41 -0.68 -14.66
C THR A 165 -11.50 0.53 -14.67
N VAL A 166 -10.79 0.73 -13.56
CA VAL A 166 -9.80 1.80 -13.41
C VAL A 166 -8.43 1.14 -13.35
N TYR A 167 -7.50 1.61 -14.13
CA TYR A 167 -6.09 1.23 -13.99
C TYR A 167 -5.36 2.33 -13.24
N SER A 168 -4.70 1.96 -12.15
CA SER A 168 -3.85 2.85 -11.37
C SER A 168 -2.40 2.43 -11.50
N THR A 169 -1.51 3.40 -11.52
CA THR A 169 -0.07 3.18 -11.46
C THR A 169 0.56 4.32 -10.67
N HIS A 170 1.57 3.99 -9.87
CA HIS A 170 2.42 5.02 -9.31
C HIS A 170 3.38 5.48 -10.41
N GLY A 171 3.34 6.79 -10.71
CA GLY A 171 4.25 7.41 -11.67
C GLY A 171 5.68 7.46 -11.11
N GLY A 172 6.69 7.24 -11.94
CA GLY A 172 8.11 7.36 -11.58
C GLY A 172 8.82 8.28 -12.53
#